data_fa9647f6472108e9d7a7b3d20915fa41
#
_entry.id   fa9647f6472108e9d7a7b3d20915fa41
#
_cell.length_a   1.000
_cell.length_b   1.000
_cell.length_c   1.000
_cell.angle_alpha   90.00
_cell.angle_beta   90.00
_cell.angle_gamma   90.00
#
_symmetry.space_group_name_H-M   'P 1'
#
loop_
_entity.id
_entity.type
_entity.pdbx_description
1 polymer ?
#
loop_
_entity_poly.entity_id
_entity_poly.type
_entity_poly.pdbx_seq_one_letter_code
_entity_poly.pdbx_strand_id
1 'polypeptide(L)'
;MAIDKERKIEVIKKIEEIIAKGKSLVFVNFHGLTVAGINNLRRNLQTKGMGYYVAKKTLIRRAFAGAKIEGELPELGGEVAIAWGDDDLAPVKEIYDWHKKNQDVIKIIGGVFEGAFAPAEKMLTLAKIPSREVLLGQFVNIINSPIQGLVIALDAIAKKK
;
A
#
# COMPACT_ATOMS: atom_id res chain seq x y z
N MET A 1 15.36 27.12 -3.80
CA MET A 1 16.68 26.54 -4.14
C MET A 1 16.51 25.54 -5.27
N ALA A 2 17.19 25.75 -6.40
CA ALA A 2 17.20 24.77 -7.48
C ALA A 2 18.04 23.56 -7.02
N ILE A 3 17.46 22.37 -7.06
CA ILE A 3 18.20 21.14 -6.77
C ILE A 3 19.27 20.99 -7.86
N ASP A 4 20.51 20.85 -7.43
CA ASP A 4 21.67 20.74 -8.31
C ASP A 4 21.54 19.53 -9.25
N LYS A 5 22.16 19.60 -10.44
CA LYS A 5 22.03 18.55 -11.46
C LYS A 5 22.52 17.19 -10.96
N GLU A 6 23.58 17.19 -10.16
CA GLU A 6 24.13 15.98 -9.54
C GLU A 6 23.15 15.34 -8.55
N ARG A 7 22.54 16.12 -7.66
CA ARG A 7 21.52 15.63 -6.73
C ARG A 7 20.28 15.06 -7.42
N LYS A 8 19.90 15.60 -8.59
CA LYS A 8 18.77 15.03 -9.36
C LYS A 8 19.12 13.63 -9.89
N ILE A 9 20.35 13.43 -10.34
CA ILE A 9 20.83 12.13 -10.82
C ILE A 9 20.89 11.13 -9.67
N GLU A 10 21.38 11.53 -8.48
CA GLU A 10 21.37 10.67 -7.29
C GLU A 10 19.96 10.23 -6.87
N VAL A 11 19.01 11.18 -6.89
CA VAL A 11 17.60 10.87 -6.56
C VAL A 11 17.01 9.88 -7.57
N ILE A 12 17.29 10.05 -8.87
CA ILE A 12 16.82 9.11 -9.90
C ILE A 12 17.43 7.72 -9.68
N LYS A 13 18.72 7.62 -9.43
CA LYS A 13 19.40 6.34 -9.13
C LYS A 13 18.78 5.65 -7.90
N LYS A 14 18.52 6.40 -6.83
CA LYS A 14 17.85 5.85 -5.65
C LYS A 14 16.45 5.33 -5.96
N ILE A 15 15.68 6.03 -6.79
CA ILE A 15 14.34 5.55 -7.20
C ILE A 15 14.47 4.30 -8.06
N GLU A 16 15.44 4.22 -8.97
CA GLU A 16 15.72 3.02 -9.78
C GLU A 16 16.12 1.83 -8.90
N GLU A 17 16.94 2.05 -7.87
CA GLU A 17 17.26 1.00 -6.88
C GLU A 17 16.00 0.54 -6.10
N ILE A 18 15.12 1.47 -5.73
CA ILE A 18 13.86 1.16 -5.06
C ILE A 18 12.96 0.32 -5.98
N ILE A 19 12.88 0.67 -7.26
CA ILE A 19 12.11 -0.09 -8.26
C ILE A 19 12.68 -1.50 -8.43
N ALA A 20 14.00 -1.63 -8.41
CA ALA A 20 14.65 -2.94 -8.56
C ALA A 20 14.51 -3.84 -7.32
N LYS A 21 14.47 -3.25 -6.13
CA LYS A 21 14.36 -3.99 -4.85
C LYS A 21 12.91 -4.30 -4.46
N GLY A 22 11.99 -3.36 -4.74
CA GLY A 22 10.59 -3.49 -4.31
C GLY A 22 9.78 -4.36 -5.25
N LYS A 23 9.15 -5.41 -4.73
CA LYS A 23 8.16 -6.21 -5.47
C LYS A 23 6.87 -5.43 -5.68
N SER A 24 6.47 -4.67 -4.69
CA SER A 24 5.33 -3.76 -4.80
C SER A 24 5.70 -2.34 -4.40
N LEU A 25 5.12 -1.37 -5.09
CA LEU A 25 5.32 0.05 -4.91
C LEU A 25 3.96 0.74 -4.80
N VAL A 26 3.83 1.65 -3.84
CA VAL A 26 2.59 2.42 -3.64
C VAL A 26 2.90 3.90 -3.74
N PHE A 27 2.15 4.60 -4.59
CA PHE A 27 2.19 6.05 -4.69
C PHE A 27 1.17 6.66 -3.73
N VAL A 28 1.67 7.47 -2.82
CA VAL A 28 0.88 8.07 -1.75
C VAL A 28 0.94 9.57 -1.86
N ASN A 29 -0.21 10.23 -1.86
CA ASN A 29 -0.30 11.67 -1.62
C ASN A 29 -0.45 11.90 -0.11
N PHE A 30 0.42 12.76 0.45
CA PHE A 30 0.46 13.07 1.88
C PHE A 30 0.20 14.55 2.17
N HIS A 31 -0.53 15.23 1.28
CA HIS A 31 -0.82 16.65 1.42
C HIS A 31 -1.56 16.94 2.74
N GLY A 32 -1.01 17.88 3.53
CA GLY A 32 -1.57 18.24 4.83
C GLY A 32 -1.14 17.39 6.02
N LEU A 33 -0.25 16.40 5.83
CA LEU A 33 0.30 15.63 6.95
C LEU A 33 1.34 16.47 7.72
N THR A 34 1.25 16.43 9.05
CA THR A 34 2.26 17.08 9.89
C THR A 34 3.60 16.34 9.84
N VAL A 35 4.70 17.03 10.07
CA VAL A 35 6.05 16.43 10.11
C VAL A 35 6.12 15.27 11.12
N ALA A 36 5.48 15.42 12.27
CA ALA A 36 5.38 14.35 13.27
C ALA A 36 4.65 13.10 12.71
N GLY A 37 3.56 13.31 11.97
CA GLY A 37 2.80 12.25 11.31
C GLY A 37 3.65 11.49 10.27
N ILE A 38 4.39 12.22 9.42
CA ILE A 38 5.29 11.62 8.42
C ILE A 38 6.40 10.80 9.10
N ASN A 39 6.97 11.31 10.20
CA ASN A 39 8.01 10.59 10.93
C ASN A 39 7.48 9.32 11.60
N ASN A 40 6.26 9.35 12.15
CA ASN A 40 5.60 8.19 12.71
C ASN A 40 5.28 7.14 11.62
N LEU A 41 4.75 7.57 10.48
CA LEU A 41 4.52 6.70 9.32
C LEU A 41 5.82 6.01 8.88
N ARG A 42 6.89 6.80 8.73
CA ARG A 42 8.21 6.28 8.32
C ARG A 42 8.75 5.26 9.31
N ARG A 43 8.68 5.53 10.62
CA ARG A 43 9.10 4.59 11.67
C ARG A 43 8.31 3.28 11.62
N ASN A 44 6.99 3.36 11.50
CA ASN A 44 6.12 2.18 11.43
C ASN A 44 6.42 1.32 10.19
N LEU A 45 6.66 1.95 9.03
CA LEU A 45 7.05 1.24 7.83
C LEU A 45 8.43 0.59 7.98
N GLN A 46 9.40 1.29 8.54
CA GLN A 46 10.76 0.76 8.78
C GLN A 46 10.76 -0.42 9.75
N THR A 47 9.95 -0.38 10.83
CA THR A 47 9.84 -1.49 11.79
C THR A 47 9.36 -2.79 11.13
N LYS A 48 8.60 -2.66 10.03
CA LYS A 48 8.07 -3.78 9.25
C LYS A 48 8.91 -4.11 8.00
N GLY A 49 10.14 -3.59 7.91
CA GLY A 49 11.03 -3.83 6.78
C GLY A 49 10.65 -3.13 5.48
N MET A 50 9.74 -2.15 5.55
CA MET A 50 9.28 -1.37 4.40
C MET A 50 9.99 -0.03 4.34
N GLY A 51 10.21 0.47 3.12
CA GLY A 51 10.80 1.78 2.91
C GLY A 51 9.77 2.83 2.53
N TYR A 52 10.10 4.11 2.80
CA TYR A 52 9.30 5.26 2.45
C TYR A 52 10.20 6.39 1.96
N TYR A 53 10.00 6.83 0.74
CA TYR A 53 10.81 7.88 0.11
C TYR A 53 9.95 8.97 -0.52
N VAL A 54 10.26 10.21 -0.21
CA VAL A 54 9.60 11.38 -0.77
C VAL A 54 10.46 11.96 -1.87
N ALA A 55 9.92 12.11 -3.07
CA ALA A 55 10.63 12.68 -4.19
C ALA A 55 9.74 13.58 -5.04
N LYS A 56 10.36 14.46 -5.80
CA LYS A 56 9.64 15.35 -6.73
C LYS A 56 9.00 14.52 -7.85
N LYS A 57 7.70 14.74 -8.11
CA LYS A 57 6.90 14.01 -9.11
C LYS A 57 7.57 13.93 -10.50
N THR A 58 8.28 14.98 -10.91
CA THR A 58 8.99 15.00 -12.20
C THR A 58 10.16 14.01 -12.25
N LEU A 59 10.85 13.79 -11.12
CA LEU A 59 11.94 12.83 -11.01
C LEU A 59 11.39 11.40 -10.94
N ILE A 60 10.27 11.21 -10.23
CA ILE A 60 9.54 9.94 -10.18
C ILE A 60 9.12 9.54 -11.61
N ARG A 61 8.42 10.43 -12.35
CA ARG A 61 8.04 10.15 -13.74
C ARG A 61 9.22 9.77 -14.62
N ARG A 62 10.36 10.46 -14.46
CA ARG A 62 11.55 10.20 -15.25
C ARG A 62 12.19 8.85 -14.93
N ALA A 63 12.26 8.46 -13.65
CA ALA A 63 12.77 7.16 -13.23
C ALA A 63 11.87 6.02 -13.73
N PHE A 64 10.55 6.16 -13.60
CA PHE A 64 9.61 5.15 -14.06
C PHE A 64 9.50 5.05 -15.60
N ALA A 65 9.75 6.13 -16.33
CA ALA A 65 9.83 6.08 -17.81
C ALA A 65 11.01 5.25 -18.32
N GLY A 66 12.07 5.10 -17.51
CA GLY A 66 13.19 4.21 -17.79
C GLY A 66 12.99 2.76 -17.34
N ALA A 67 12.02 2.50 -16.51
CA ALA A 67 11.71 1.18 -15.98
C ALA A 67 10.78 0.40 -16.95
N LYS A 68 11.06 -0.90 -17.14
CA LYS A 68 10.23 -1.80 -17.96
C LYS A 68 9.00 -2.27 -17.17
N ILE A 69 8.09 -1.34 -16.85
CA ILE A 69 6.86 -1.63 -16.12
C ILE A 69 5.70 -1.51 -17.11
N GLU A 70 4.82 -2.51 -17.13
CA GLU A 70 3.67 -2.54 -18.03
C GLU A 70 2.57 -1.57 -17.58
N GLY A 71 1.95 -0.87 -18.51
CA GLY A 71 0.84 0.05 -18.28
C GLY A 71 1.24 1.53 -18.23
N GLU A 72 0.27 2.38 -17.95
CA GLU A 72 0.46 3.83 -17.84
C GLU A 72 0.64 4.27 -16.39
N LEU A 73 1.60 5.16 -16.17
CA LEU A 73 1.82 5.76 -14.86
C LEU A 73 0.59 6.58 -14.45
N PRO A 74 -0.04 6.35 -13.29
CA PRO A 74 -1.16 7.13 -12.82
C PRO A 74 -0.78 8.61 -12.67
N GLU A 75 -1.76 9.50 -12.80
CA GLU A 75 -1.53 10.93 -12.63
C GLU A 75 -1.06 11.25 -11.20
N LEU A 76 0.20 11.65 -11.07
CA LEU A 76 0.80 12.03 -9.79
C LEU A 76 0.38 13.46 -9.44
N GLY A 77 -0.74 13.62 -8.73
CA GLY A 77 -1.23 14.89 -8.23
C GLY A 77 -0.66 15.25 -6.86
N GLY A 78 -0.31 16.53 -6.64
CA GLY A 78 0.12 17.02 -5.34
C GLY A 78 1.52 16.58 -4.91
N GLU A 79 1.66 16.31 -3.60
CA GLU A 79 2.89 15.85 -2.96
C GLU A 79 2.90 14.33 -2.92
N VAL A 80 3.89 13.72 -3.57
CA VAL A 80 3.95 12.27 -3.77
C VAL A 80 5.12 11.65 -3.04
N ALA A 81 4.83 10.56 -2.35
CA ALA A 81 5.82 9.66 -1.77
C ALA A 81 5.66 8.25 -2.36
N ILE A 82 6.74 7.50 -2.33
CA ILE A 82 6.80 6.10 -2.74
C ILE A 82 7.02 5.27 -1.48
N ALA A 83 6.11 4.34 -1.21
CA ALA A 83 6.33 3.28 -0.23
C ALA A 83 6.62 1.97 -0.97
N TRP A 84 7.57 1.18 -0.46
CA TRP A 84 7.94 -0.10 -1.07
C TRP A 84 8.21 -1.15 -0.01
N GLY A 85 8.13 -2.41 -0.41
CA GLY A 85 8.46 -3.54 0.45
C GLY A 85 8.79 -4.79 -0.35
N ASP A 86 9.29 -5.79 0.37
CA ASP A 86 9.61 -7.10 -0.20
C ASP A 86 8.37 -7.96 -0.42
N ASP A 87 7.30 -7.70 0.35
CA ASP A 87 6.00 -8.35 0.21
C ASP A 87 5.11 -7.61 -0.78
N ASP A 88 4.31 -8.36 -1.54
CA ASP A 88 3.44 -7.81 -2.57
C ASP A 88 2.29 -6.96 -2.00
N LEU A 89 1.77 -7.30 -0.82
CA LEU A 89 0.60 -6.65 -0.22
C LEU A 89 0.90 -5.82 1.04
N ALA A 90 2.01 -6.08 1.73
CA ALA A 90 2.32 -5.43 3.00
C ALA A 90 2.37 -3.90 2.91
N PRO A 91 3.07 -3.27 1.93
CA PRO A 91 3.11 -1.82 1.82
C PRO A 91 1.75 -1.20 1.56
N VAL A 92 0.92 -1.87 0.74
CA VAL A 92 -0.41 -1.38 0.38
C VAL A 92 -1.33 -1.38 1.60
N LYS A 93 -1.30 -2.46 2.41
CA LYS A 93 -2.11 -2.59 3.63
C LYS A 93 -1.75 -1.55 4.68
N GLU A 94 -0.46 -1.39 4.96
CA GLU A 94 0.00 -0.42 5.96
C GLU A 94 -0.40 1.01 5.59
N ILE A 95 -0.23 1.37 4.32
CA ILE A 95 -0.66 2.69 3.84
C ILE A 95 -2.18 2.83 3.91
N TYR A 96 -2.94 1.75 3.62
CA TYR A 96 -4.40 1.76 3.72
C TYR A 96 -4.88 1.91 5.16
N ASP A 97 -4.24 1.25 6.12
CA ASP A 97 -4.55 1.40 7.55
C ASP A 97 -4.31 2.83 8.03
N TRP A 98 -3.25 3.44 7.54
CA TRP A 98 -2.99 4.86 7.77
C TRP A 98 -3.99 5.77 7.08
N HIS A 99 -4.36 5.46 5.83
CA HIS A 99 -5.42 6.17 5.11
C HIS A 99 -6.74 6.09 5.86
N LYS A 100 -7.12 4.92 6.41
CA LYS A 100 -8.34 4.76 7.19
C LYS A 100 -8.36 5.60 8.46
N LYS A 101 -7.21 5.78 9.11
CA LYS A 101 -7.06 6.62 10.31
C LYS A 101 -7.02 8.12 10.00
N ASN A 102 -6.56 8.49 8.80
CA ASN A 102 -6.33 9.88 8.38
C ASN A 102 -6.86 10.11 6.96
N GLN A 103 -8.16 9.87 6.75
CA GLN A 103 -8.79 9.83 5.42
C GLN A 103 -8.62 11.11 4.60
N ASP A 104 -8.56 12.27 5.27
CA ASP A 104 -8.46 13.56 4.59
C ASP A 104 -7.03 13.93 4.18
N VAL A 105 -6.01 13.26 4.73
CA VAL A 105 -4.62 13.67 4.63
C VAL A 105 -3.78 12.73 3.77
N ILE A 106 -4.07 11.43 3.80
CA ILE A 106 -3.34 10.42 3.03
C ILE A 106 -4.26 9.83 1.98
N LYS A 107 -3.87 9.93 0.70
CA LYS A 107 -4.61 9.34 -0.42
C LYS A 107 -3.69 8.44 -1.23
N ILE A 108 -4.14 7.23 -1.52
CA ILE A 108 -3.47 6.32 -2.44
C ILE A 108 -3.80 6.77 -3.86
N ILE A 109 -2.77 7.10 -4.65
CA ILE A 109 -2.93 7.53 -6.05
C ILE A 109 -2.91 6.32 -6.98
N GLY A 110 -2.13 5.31 -6.63
CA GLY A 110 -1.91 4.10 -7.41
C GLY A 110 -0.65 3.40 -6.94
N GLY A 111 -0.15 2.48 -7.76
CA GLY A 111 1.08 1.76 -7.43
C GLY A 111 1.56 0.87 -8.56
N VAL A 112 2.55 0.05 -8.25
CA VAL A 112 3.02 -1.04 -9.10
C VAL A 112 2.80 -2.34 -8.35
N PHE A 113 2.15 -3.28 -9.00
CA PHE A 113 1.86 -4.61 -8.48
C PHE A 113 2.13 -5.64 -9.56
N GLU A 114 2.94 -6.66 -9.23
CA GLU A 114 3.35 -7.71 -10.19
C GLU A 114 3.96 -7.17 -11.50
N GLY A 115 4.72 -6.08 -11.41
CA GLY A 115 5.38 -5.48 -12.58
C GLY A 115 4.47 -4.65 -13.49
N ALA A 116 3.21 -4.41 -13.11
CA ALA A 116 2.27 -3.57 -13.84
C ALA A 116 1.78 -2.38 -13.01
N PHE A 117 1.50 -1.27 -13.67
CA PHE A 117 0.86 -0.13 -13.02
C PHE A 117 -0.59 -0.45 -12.65
N ALA A 118 -0.97 -0.14 -11.41
CA ALA A 118 -2.32 -0.32 -10.90
C ALA A 118 -2.92 1.03 -10.50
N PRO A 119 -4.15 1.35 -10.92
CA PRO A 119 -4.86 2.55 -10.49
C PRO A 119 -5.23 2.48 -9.01
N ALA A 120 -5.62 3.63 -8.44
CA ALA A 120 -5.99 3.73 -7.03
C ALA A 120 -7.07 2.73 -6.59
N GLU A 121 -8.09 2.51 -7.41
CA GLU A 121 -9.18 1.57 -7.11
C GLU A 121 -8.69 0.12 -6.94
N LYS A 122 -7.81 -0.33 -7.85
CA LYS A 122 -7.20 -1.66 -7.78
C LYS A 122 -6.34 -1.79 -6.54
N MET A 123 -5.52 -0.77 -6.23
CA MET A 123 -4.69 -0.75 -5.03
C MET A 123 -5.52 -0.77 -3.75
N LEU A 124 -6.63 -0.05 -3.69
CA LEU A 124 -7.56 -0.08 -2.56
C LEU A 124 -8.24 -1.46 -2.39
N THR A 125 -8.55 -2.13 -3.49
CA THR A 125 -9.11 -3.49 -3.45
C THR A 125 -8.07 -4.48 -2.91
N LEU A 126 -6.81 -4.40 -3.36
CA LEU A 126 -5.71 -5.21 -2.87
C LEU A 126 -5.43 -4.95 -1.38
N ALA A 127 -5.53 -3.70 -0.93
CA ALA A 127 -5.36 -3.33 0.47
C ALA A 127 -6.40 -3.97 1.41
N LYS A 128 -7.61 -4.23 0.92
CA LYS A 128 -8.68 -4.87 1.68
C LYS A 128 -8.48 -6.38 1.87
N ILE A 129 -7.60 -7.01 1.12
CA ILE A 129 -7.31 -8.45 1.23
C ILE A 129 -6.64 -8.72 2.59
N PRO A 130 -7.20 -9.55 3.47
CA PRO A 130 -6.61 -9.88 4.75
C PRO A 130 -5.23 -10.57 4.62
N SER A 131 -4.51 -10.70 5.73
CA SER A 131 -3.28 -11.49 5.74
C SER A 131 -3.58 -12.98 5.47
N ARG A 132 -2.56 -13.73 5.04
CA ARG A 132 -2.70 -15.16 4.74
C ARG A 132 -3.28 -15.95 5.93
N GLU A 133 -2.84 -15.63 7.14
CA GLU A 133 -3.33 -16.27 8.37
C GLU A 133 -4.82 -16.02 8.61
N VAL A 134 -5.26 -14.76 8.41
CA VAL A 134 -6.66 -14.38 8.53
C VAL A 134 -7.52 -15.03 7.45
N LEU A 135 -7.00 -15.14 6.21
CA LEU A 135 -7.69 -15.84 5.12
C LEU A 135 -7.86 -17.33 5.43
N LEU A 136 -6.83 -17.99 5.96
CA LEU A 136 -6.92 -19.37 6.41
C LEU A 136 -7.95 -19.54 7.54
N GLY A 137 -7.97 -18.61 8.51
CA GLY A 137 -8.96 -18.58 9.56
C GLY A 137 -10.40 -18.41 9.03
N GLN A 138 -10.60 -17.52 8.06
CA GLN A 138 -11.88 -17.33 7.39
C GLN A 138 -12.31 -18.59 6.64
N PHE A 139 -11.40 -19.26 5.95
CA PHE A 139 -11.66 -20.50 5.24
C PHE A 139 -12.14 -21.61 6.21
N VAL A 140 -11.46 -21.79 7.35
CA VAL A 140 -11.87 -22.74 8.40
C VAL A 140 -13.24 -22.37 8.95
N ASN A 141 -13.52 -21.08 9.18
CA ASN A 141 -14.83 -20.63 9.64
C ASN A 141 -15.94 -20.93 8.63
N ILE A 142 -15.69 -20.78 7.33
CA ILE A 142 -16.67 -21.10 6.28
C ILE A 142 -17.01 -22.60 6.29
N ILE A 143 -16.00 -23.48 6.45
CA ILE A 143 -16.20 -24.92 6.53
C ILE A 143 -17.03 -25.29 7.78
N ASN A 144 -16.77 -24.62 8.90
CA ASN A 144 -17.46 -24.88 10.16
C ASN A 144 -18.85 -24.21 10.27
N SER A 145 -19.13 -23.24 9.43
CA SER A 145 -20.38 -22.46 9.44
C SER A 145 -21.67 -23.31 9.35
N PRO A 146 -21.79 -24.36 8.50
CA PRO A 146 -22.98 -25.20 8.43
C PRO A 146 -23.25 -25.94 9.76
N ILE A 147 -22.18 -26.41 10.42
CA ILE A 147 -22.29 -27.11 11.71
C ILE A 147 -22.73 -26.13 12.80
N GLN A 148 -22.14 -24.95 12.85
CA GLN A 148 -22.54 -23.90 13.79
C GLN A 148 -23.99 -23.47 13.58
N GLY A 149 -24.40 -23.29 12.32
CA GLY A 149 -25.78 -22.94 11.99
C GLY A 149 -26.81 -23.98 12.48
N LEU A 150 -26.48 -25.27 12.33
CA LEU A 150 -27.32 -26.36 12.84
C LEU A 150 -27.40 -26.33 14.38
N VAL A 151 -26.29 -26.18 15.06
CA VAL A 151 -26.25 -26.12 16.53
C VAL A 151 -27.05 -24.92 17.05
N ILE A 152 -26.91 -23.75 16.44
CA ILE A 152 -27.67 -22.54 16.82
C ILE A 152 -29.16 -22.75 16.61
N ALA A 153 -29.57 -23.39 15.51
CA ALA A 153 -30.97 -23.69 15.24
C ALA A 153 -31.57 -24.67 16.28
N LEU A 154 -30.82 -25.71 16.65
CA LEU A 154 -31.23 -26.65 17.68
C LEU A 154 -31.32 -25.99 19.07
N ASP A 155 -30.38 -25.14 19.43
CA ASP A 155 -30.40 -24.39 20.68
C ASP A 155 -31.58 -23.42 20.74
N ALA A 156 -31.88 -22.75 19.63
CA ALA A 156 -33.04 -21.86 19.51
C ALA A 156 -34.39 -22.64 19.65
N ILE A 157 -34.50 -23.88 19.15
CA ILE A 157 -35.65 -24.73 19.32
C ILE A 157 -35.77 -25.18 20.79
N ALA A 158 -34.64 -25.56 21.40
CA ALA A 158 -34.66 -26.02 22.80
C ALA A 158 -35.08 -24.89 23.78
N LYS A 159 -34.69 -23.65 23.50
CA LYS A 159 -35.07 -22.46 24.32
C LYS A 159 -36.52 -22.01 24.12
N LYS A 160 -37.19 -22.43 23.06
CA LYS A 160 -38.61 -22.14 22.81
C LYS A 160 -39.56 -23.15 23.44
N LYS A 161 -39.06 -24.24 23.96
CA LYS A 161 -39.80 -25.28 24.68
C LYS A 161 -39.70 -25.04 26.19
#